data_575cfb77f2ea1fde53bb795aebd23071
#
_entry.id   575cfb77f2ea1fde53bb795aebd23071
#
_cell.length_a   1.000
_cell.length_b   1.000
_cell.length_c   1.000
_cell.angle_alpha   90.00
_cell.angle_beta   90.00
_cell.angle_gamma   90.00
#
_symmetry.space_group_name_H-M   'P 1'
#
loop_
_entity.id
_entity.type
_entity.pdbx_description
1 polymer ?
#
loop_
_entity_poly.entity_id
_entity_poly.type
_entity_poly.pdbx_seq_one_letter_code
_entity_poly.pdbx_strand_id
1 'polypeptide(L)'
;MVAFQFLLAVCLLWIQLPGTTKNQWSDKSGEYQFEARLVAFDNKTVVLKSSDKQKMNGHELISVPRAELSSADEEYLNSKEAAEVSSRLDTGQSWTMRDGTKVVGKIVDFVRKDVTVQRRRAKIYVNDRPFDNLPEVYQRIFPKVVEEFEKIKLTGERGLENWVLTLHGKSKTFTCEGVILEFENGDEYAIPFFLFADEELKAIRPSWEQWSAAKSDDDQKREHSLYLQSQASNFQQSVPNQLAVQNQLAVAQLQMMAVSTGALDLWEVYMYPGDGVMGYPVNVVVSARDSSQASYQAASRNPGYVVGPVKKLSRRR
;
A
#
# COMPACT_ATOMS: atom_id res chain seq x y z
N MET A 1 46.76 -5.69 57.63
CA MET A 1 46.60 -6.03 56.23
C MET A 1 45.14 -6.16 55.95
N VAL A 2 44.54 -5.09 55.42
CA VAL A 2 43.10 -5.01 55.13
C VAL A 2 42.99 -4.90 53.61
N ALA A 3 42.44 -5.94 52.98
CA ALA A 3 42.19 -5.99 51.54
C ALA A 3 40.90 -5.23 51.20
N PHE A 4 41.01 -4.15 50.44
CA PHE A 4 39.90 -3.38 49.88
C PHE A 4 39.44 -4.07 48.55
N GLN A 5 38.29 -4.72 48.59
CA GLN A 5 37.62 -5.18 47.39
C GLN A 5 36.82 -4.03 46.78
N PHE A 6 37.29 -3.52 45.66
CA PHE A 6 36.51 -2.61 44.78
C PHE A 6 35.49 -3.43 43.99
N LEU A 7 34.22 -3.24 44.34
CA LEU A 7 33.08 -3.74 43.59
C LEU A 7 32.81 -2.73 42.47
N LEU A 8 33.24 -3.07 41.22
CA LEU A 8 32.90 -2.31 40.02
C LEU A 8 31.46 -2.64 39.62
N ALA A 9 30.52 -1.76 39.99
CA ALA A 9 29.17 -1.79 39.46
C ALA A 9 29.20 -1.28 38.02
N VAL A 10 29.17 -2.18 37.06
CA VAL A 10 28.98 -1.85 35.65
C VAL A 10 27.52 -1.50 35.47
N CYS A 11 27.18 -0.21 35.53
CA CYS A 11 25.93 0.32 35.01
C CYS A 11 25.95 0.18 33.48
N LEU A 12 25.32 -0.86 32.97
CA LEU A 12 24.95 -0.95 31.56
C LEU A 12 23.90 0.13 31.29
N LEU A 13 24.37 1.32 30.93
CA LEU A 13 23.54 2.32 30.27
C LEU A 13 23.11 1.72 28.93
N TRP A 14 21.88 1.28 28.86
CA TRP A 14 21.21 1.02 27.59
C TRP A 14 21.10 2.36 26.87
N ILE A 15 22.03 2.64 25.98
CA ILE A 15 21.90 3.71 25.00
C ILE A 15 20.77 3.27 24.08
N GLN A 16 19.57 3.78 24.30
CA GLN A 16 18.50 3.67 23.33
C GLN A 16 18.91 4.48 22.09
N LEU A 17 19.30 3.78 21.04
CA LEU A 17 19.48 4.40 19.73
C LEU A 17 18.15 5.02 19.30
N PRO A 18 18.12 6.31 18.93
CA PRO A 18 16.90 6.93 18.43
C PRO A 18 16.53 6.27 17.10
N GLY A 19 15.36 5.65 17.04
CA GLY A 19 14.81 5.06 15.82
C GLY A 19 14.35 3.61 15.90
N THR A 20 14.32 2.97 17.07
CA THR A 20 13.68 1.66 17.22
C THR A 20 12.17 1.82 17.32
N THR A 21 11.48 1.58 16.21
CA THR A 21 10.02 1.39 16.22
C THR A 21 9.68 0.34 17.26
N LYS A 22 8.77 0.67 18.19
CA LYS A 22 8.30 -0.26 19.21
C LYS A 22 7.72 -1.50 18.53
N ASN A 23 8.24 -2.67 18.85
CA ASN A 23 7.81 -3.94 18.28
C ASN A 23 7.09 -4.84 19.29
N GLN A 24 7.16 -4.57 20.59
CA GLN A 24 6.56 -5.40 21.63
C GLN A 24 5.40 -4.67 22.29
N TRP A 25 4.25 -5.32 22.30
CA TRP A 25 2.99 -4.81 22.84
C TRP A 25 2.49 -5.75 23.93
N SER A 26 1.81 -5.22 24.93
CA SER A 26 1.26 -5.99 26.03
C SER A 26 -0.14 -5.49 26.42
N ASP A 27 -0.96 -6.40 26.91
CA ASP A 27 -2.24 -6.04 27.52
C ASP A 27 -2.06 -5.42 28.92
N LYS A 28 -3.14 -4.93 29.50
CA LYS A 28 -3.14 -4.33 30.86
C LYS A 28 -2.64 -5.28 31.94
N SER A 29 -2.85 -6.58 31.80
CA SER A 29 -2.43 -7.59 32.77
C SER A 29 -0.94 -7.90 32.67
N GLY A 30 -0.32 -7.66 31.50
CA GLY A 30 1.04 -8.06 31.17
C GLY A 30 1.17 -9.57 30.85
N GLU A 31 0.06 -10.31 30.88
CA GLU A 31 0.05 -11.75 30.60
C GLU A 31 0.15 -12.05 29.10
N TYR A 32 -0.44 -11.17 28.26
CA TYR A 32 -0.40 -11.30 26.81
C TYR A 32 0.60 -10.32 26.23
N GLN A 33 1.64 -10.87 25.61
CA GLN A 33 2.66 -10.09 24.90
C GLN A 33 2.78 -10.59 23.47
N PHE A 34 2.92 -9.67 22.52
CA PHE A 34 3.09 -10.02 21.12
C PHE A 34 3.97 -9.00 20.39
N GLU A 35 4.62 -9.47 19.34
CA GLU A 35 5.47 -8.64 18.50
C GLU A 35 4.67 -8.13 17.29
N ALA A 36 4.53 -6.81 17.21
CA ALA A 36 3.88 -6.17 16.09
C ALA A 36 4.38 -4.72 15.93
N ARG A 37 4.27 -4.21 14.72
CA ARG A 37 4.61 -2.82 14.41
C ARG A 37 3.34 -1.98 14.40
N LEU A 38 3.39 -0.80 14.98
CA LEU A 38 2.32 0.20 14.89
C LEU A 38 2.10 0.60 13.42
N VAL A 39 0.85 0.62 12.99
CA VAL A 39 0.44 1.08 11.66
C VAL A 39 -0.40 2.35 11.77
N ALA A 40 -1.40 2.35 12.65
CA ALA A 40 -2.28 3.48 12.88
C ALA A 40 -2.91 3.42 14.27
N PHE A 41 -3.39 4.53 14.76
CA PHE A 41 -4.21 4.57 15.98
C PHE A 41 -5.09 5.82 16.01
N ASP A 42 -6.17 5.72 16.78
CA ASP A 42 -7.00 6.85 17.18
C ASP A 42 -7.16 6.90 18.71
N ASN A 43 -8.20 7.58 19.19
CA ASN A 43 -8.46 7.71 20.62
C ASN A 43 -9.07 6.44 21.25
N LYS A 44 -9.50 5.45 20.47
CA LYS A 44 -10.15 4.21 20.94
C LYS A 44 -9.44 2.94 20.49
N THR A 45 -8.78 2.97 19.33
CA THR A 45 -8.32 1.78 18.62
C THR A 45 -6.87 1.94 18.16
N VAL A 46 -6.13 0.84 18.20
CA VAL A 46 -4.76 0.73 17.67
C VAL A 46 -4.73 -0.38 16.62
N VAL A 47 -4.19 -0.09 15.45
CA VAL A 47 -3.97 -1.08 14.39
C VAL A 47 -2.50 -1.43 14.33
N LEU A 48 -2.21 -2.72 14.47
CA LEU A 48 -0.87 -3.29 14.55
C LEU A 48 -0.65 -4.29 13.42
N LYS A 49 0.58 -4.32 12.88
CA LYS A 49 1.02 -5.28 11.88
C LYS A 49 1.96 -6.30 12.53
N SER A 50 1.53 -7.55 12.59
CA SER A 50 2.36 -8.65 13.09
C SER A 50 3.22 -9.24 11.99
N SER A 51 4.46 -9.62 12.32
CA SER A 51 5.33 -10.43 11.47
C SER A 51 4.97 -11.92 11.51
N ASP A 52 4.28 -12.37 12.55
CA ASP A 52 3.89 -13.76 12.77
C ASP A 52 2.42 -14.00 12.39
N LYS A 53 2.21 -14.33 11.12
CA LYS A 53 0.86 -14.63 10.59
C LYS A 53 0.20 -15.86 11.23
N GLN A 54 0.98 -16.79 11.78
CA GLN A 54 0.42 -18.01 12.40
C GLN A 54 -0.23 -17.70 13.75
N LYS A 55 0.36 -16.79 14.53
CA LYS A 55 -0.20 -16.34 15.82
C LYS A 55 -1.47 -15.50 15.66
N MET A 56 -1.71 -14.94 14.47
CA MET A 56 -2.79 -13.99 14.20
C MET A 56 -3.89 -14.57 13.28
N ASN A 57 -4.14 -15.87 13.32
CA ASN A 57 -5.18 -16.53 12.51
C ASN A 57 -5.07 -16.23 11.00
N GLY A 58 -3.87 -15.99 10.49
CA GLY A 58 -3.63 -15.64 9.08
C GLY A 58 -3.75 -14.15 8.74
N HIS A 59 -4.16 -13.30 9.68
CA HIS A 59 -4.25 -11.86 9.47
C HIS A 59 -2.88 -11.19 9.61
N GLU A 60 -2.60 -10.24 8.75
CA GLU A 60 -1.39 -9.42 8.82
C GLU A 60 -1.57 -8.20 9.74
N LEU A 61 -2.78 -7.64 9.73
CA LEU A 61 -3.18 -6.51 10.58
C LEU A 61 -4.16 -6.98 11.65
N ILE A 62 -4.04 -6.43 12.85
CA ILE A 62 -4.95 -6.63 13.96
C ILE A 62 -5.39 -5.28 14.51
N SER A 63 -6.64 -5.21 14.93
CA SER A 63 -7.22 -4.08 15.65
C SER A 63 -7.30 -4.44 17.14
N VAL A 64 -6.81 -3.54 18.00
CA VAL A 64 -6.80 -3.72 19.45
C VAL A 64 -7.44 -2.49 20.09
N PRO A 65 -8.44 -2.66 20.98
CA PRO A 65 -8.97 -1.55 21.75
C PRO A 65 -7.85 -0.89 22.58
N ARG A 66 -7.70 0.40 22.44
CA ARG A 66 -6.68 1.17 23.20
C ARG A 66 -6.82 0.98 24.70
N ALA A 67 -8.06 0.84 25.17
CA ALA A 67 -8.38 0.58 26.56
C ALA A 67 -7.82 -0.76 27.11
N GLU A 68 -7.40 -1.70 26.27
CA GLU A 68 -6.83 -3.00 26.67
C GLU A 68 -5.31 -2.99 26.74
N LEU A 69 -4.66 -1.94 26.25
CA LEU A 69 -3.20 -1.82 26.24
C LEU A 69 -2.62 -1.50 27.60
N SER A 70 -1.36 -1.88 27.81
CA SER A 70 -0.62 -1.54 29.01
C SER A 70 -0.35 -0.02 29.11
N SER A 71 -0.07 0.47 30.33
CA SER A 71 0.28 1.89 30.53
C SER A 71 1.54 2.31 29.77
N ALA A 72 2.51 1.41 29.59
CA ALA A 72 3.71 1.66 28.81
C ALA A 72 3.41 1.80 27.30
N ASP A 73 2.43 1.04 26.78
CA ASP A 73 1.97 1.15 25.40
C ASP A 73 1.20 2.45 25.18
N GLU A 74 0.38 2.86 26.15
CA GLU A 74 -0.32 4.14 26.14
C GLU A 74 0.66 5.33 26.14
N GLU A 75 1.73 5.27 26.93
CA GLU A 75 2.78 6.29 26.92
C GLU A 75 3.48 6.38 25.57
N TYR A 76 3.78 5.23 24.95
CA TYR A 76 4.34 5.20 23.59
C TYR A 76 3.40 5.84 22.57
N LEU A 77 2.09 5.56 22.61
CA LEU A 77 1.12 6.16 21.69
C LEU A 77 1.04 7.68 21.78
N ASN A 78 1.43 8.25 22.92
CA ASN A 78 1.52 9.70 23.11
C ASN A 78 2.89 10.29 22.70
N SER A 79 3.81 9.47 22.19
CA SER A 79 5.14 9.90 21.73
C SER A 79 5.11 10.53 20.33
N LYS A 80 6.18 11.25 20.00
CA LYS A 80 6.37 11.81 18.65
C LYS A 80 6.54 10.71 17.59
N GLU A 81 7.20 9.63 17.95
CA GLU A 81 7.43 8.48 17.08
C GLU A 81 6.11 7.83 16.66
N ALA A 82 5.17 7.66 17.58
CA ALA A 82 3.84 7.14 17.27
C ALA A 82 3.05 8.13 16.39
N ALA A 83 3.13 9.43 16.66
CA ALA A 83 2.50 10.46 15.84
C ALA A 83 3.03 10.46 14.40
N GLU A 84 4.35 10.28 14.20
CA GLU A 84 4.97 10.15 12.87
C GLU A 84 4.46 8.91 12.12
N VAL A 85 4.24 7.79 12.82
CA VAL A 85 3.66 6.59 12.20
C VAL A 85 2.24 6.88 11.74
N SER A 86 1.41 7.50 12.58
CA SER A 86 0.03 7.85 12.22
C SER A 86 -0.05 8.82 11.04
N SER A 87 0.87 9.78 10.96
CA SER A 87 0.90 10.75 9.85
C SER A 87 1.14 10.11 8.48
N ARG A 88 1.69 8.89 8.42
CA ARG A 88 1.85 8.14 7.15
C ARG A 88 0.54 7.71 6.53
N LEU A 89 -0.54 7.64 7.30
CA LEU A 89 -1.88 7.44 6.76
C LEU A 89 -2.36 8.62 5.92
N ASP A 90 -1.79 9.81 6.17
CA ASP A 90 -2.16 11.05 5.47
C ASP A 90 -1.41 11.24 4.14
N THR A 91 -0.51 10.31 3.78
CA THR A 91 0.17 10.36 2.48
C THR A 91 -0.79 10.01 1.35
N GLY A 92 -0.71 10.76 0.24
CA GLY A 92 -1.50 10.51 -0.95
C GLY A 92 -1.29 9.07 -1.47
N GLN A 93 -2.40 8.40 -1.78
CA GLN A 93 -2.43 7.04 -2.30
C GLN A 93 -2.78 7.09 -3.79
N SER A 94 -2.22 6.20 -4.60
CA SER A 94 -2.51 6.11 -6.03
C SER A 94 -3.22 4.80 -6.34
N TRP A 95 -4.45 4.90 -6.83
CA TRP A 95 -5.34 3.77 -7.09
C TRP A 95 -5.51 3.55 -8.59
N THR A 96 -5.36 2.32 -9.04
CA THR A 96 -5.57 1.94 -10.42
C THR A 96 -7.03 1.55 -10.63
N MET A 97 -7.68 2.19 -11.59
CA MET A 97 -9.05 1.86 -11.98
C MET A 97 -9.05 0.72 -13.00
N ARG A 98 -10.20 0.05 -13.19
CA ARG A 98 -10.37 -1.07 -14.13
C ARG A 98 -10.04 -0.69 -15.59
N ASP A 99 -10.21 0.57 -15.96
CA ASP A 99 -9.85 1.09 -17.28
C ASP A 99 -8.38 1.50 -17.42
N GLY A 100 -7.56 1.26 -16.39
CA GLY A 100 -6.14 1.62 -16.33
C GLY A 100 -5.88 3.07 -15.88
N THR A 101 -6.90 3.89 -15.67
CA THR A 101 -6.74 5.25 -15.15
C THR A 101 -6.21 5.20 -13.71
N LYS A 102 -5.32 6.11 -13.36
CA LYS A 102 -4.84 6.28 -11.98
C LYS A 102 -5.53 7.46 -11.32
N VAL A 103 -6.03 7.23 -10.12
CA VAL A 103 -6.67 8.25 -9.27
C VAL A 103 -5.86 8.41 -8.00
N VAL A 104 -5.48 9.64 -7.67
CA VAL A 104 -4.75 9.97 -6.45
C VAL A 104 -5.75 10.44 -5.40
N GLY A 105 -5.77 9.80 -4.24
CA GLY A 105 -6.65 10.13 -3.14
C GLY A 105 -6.49 9.14 -1.98
N LYS A 106 -6.77 9.59 -0.76
CA LYS A 106 -6.70 8.77 0.46
C LYS A 106 -8.05 8.06 0.66
N ILE A 107 -8.03 6.75 0.88
CA ILE A 107 -9.24 6.04 1.33
C ILE A 107 -9.49 6.40 2.80
N VAL A 108 -10.70 6.92 3.09
CA VAL A 108 -11.06 7.34 4.44
C VAL A 108 -12.16 6.49 5.07
N ASP A 109 -13.10 5.96 4.28
CA ASP A 109 -14.19 5.12 4.80
C ASP A 109 -14.78 4.21 3.73
N PHE A 110 -15.60 3.26 4.16
CA PHE A 110 -16.52 2.52 3.30
C PHE A 110 -17.82 3.29 3.08
N VAL A 111 -18.51 2.97 2.00
CA VAL A 111 -19.80 3.58 1.69
C VAL A 111 -20.75 2.61 0.98
N ARG A 112 -22.03 2.65 1.38
CA ARG A 112 -23.15 2.07 0.63
C ARG A 112 -24.15 3.18 0.40
N LYS A 113 -24.47 3.47 -0.86
CA LYS A 113 -25.42 4.53 -1.25
C LYS A 113 -26.31 4.07 -2.38
N ASP A 114 -27.60 4.46 -2.26
CA ASP A 114 -28.54 4.33 -3.34
C ASP A 114 -28.42 5.53 -4.29
N VAL A 115 -28.30 5.22 -5.57
CA VAL A 115 -28.20 6.18 -6.67
C VAL A 115 -29.47 6.04 -7.50
N THR A 116 -30.39 6.99 -7.32
CA THR A 116 -31.69 7.01 -8.03
C THR A 116 -31.62 7.98 -9.19
N VAL A 117 -31.91 7.47 -10.38
CA VAL A 117 -31.99 8.27 -11.61
C VAL A 117 -33.40 8.37 -12.10
N GLN A 118 -33.77 9.53 -12.64
CA GLN A 118 -35.04 9.77 -13.30
C GLN A 118 -34.92 10.91 -14.32
N ARG A 119 -35.85 10.96 -15.24
CA ARG A 119 -36.00 12.07 -16.17
C ARG A 119 -37.15 12.96 -15.76
N ARG A 120 -36.87 14.24 -15.53
CA ARG A 120 -37.89 15.26 -15.22
C ARG A 120 -37.70 16.47 -16.15
N ARG A 121 -38.76 16.96 -16.80
CA ARG A 121 -38.70 18.16 -17.65
C ARG A 121 -37.54 18.17 -18.65
N ALA A 122 -37.38 17.05 -19.35
CA ALA A 122 -36.31 16.81 -20.33
C ALA A 122 -34.88 16.79 -19.79
N LYS A 123 -34.65 16.86 -18.46
CA LYS A 123 -33.34 16.74 -17.82
C LYS A 123 -33.20 15.45 -17.02
N ILE A 124 -31.97 14.99 -16.90
CA ILE A 124 -31.60 13.85 -16.04
C ILE A 124 -31.40 14.37 -14.61
N TYR A 125 -31.97 13.67 -13.65
CA TYR A 125 -31.77 13.90 -12.22
C TYR A 125 -31.18 12.65 -11.59
N VAL A 126 -30.18 12.86 -10.73
CA VAL A 126 -29.57 11.82 -9.92
C VAL A 126 -29.70 12.26 -8.45
N ASN A 127 -30.36 11.43 -7.64
CA ASN A 127 -30.71 11.76 -6.25
C ASN A 127 -31.28 13.19 -6.11
N ASP A 128 -32.27 13.49 -6.94
CA ASP A 128 -32.99 14.79 -7.01
C ASP A 128 -32.14 16.01 -7.43
N ARG A 129 -30.90 15.82 -7.83
CA ARG A 129 -30.04 16.89 -8.38
C ARG A 129 -29.95 16.76 -9.90
N PRO A 130 -30.04 17.86 -10.68
CA PRO A 130 -29.74 17.81 -12.10
C PRO A 130 -28.36 17.24 -12.37
N PHE A 131 -28.23 16.34 -13.34
CA PHE A 131 -26.97 15.69 -13.68
C PHE A 131 -25.86 16.69 -13.99
N ASP A 132 -26.19 17.75 -14.73
CA ASP A 132 -25.25 18.81 -15.11
C ASP A 132 -24.72 19.61 -13.91
N ASN A 133 -25.40 19.56 -12.76
CA ASN A 133 -25.03 20.25 -11.52
C ASN A 133 -24.26 19.32 -10.54
N LEU A 134 -24.01 18.08 -10.93
CA LEU A 134 -23.17 17.19 -10.11
C LEU A 134 -21.70 17.59 -10.24
N PRO A 135 -20.86 17.30 -9.21
CA PRO A 135 -19.43 17.35 -9.36
C PRO A 135 -18.95 16.53 -10.57
N GLU A 136 -17.92 17.00 -11.27
CA GLU A 136 -17.40 16.36 -12.49
C GLU A 136 -17.07 14.89 -12.28
N VAL A 137 -16.54 14.54 -11.11
CA VAL A 137 -16.25 13.15 -10.72
C VAL A 137 -17.50 12.29 -10.83
N TYR A 138 -18.65 12.74 -10.31
CA TYR A 138 -19.89 11.98 -10.40
C TYR A 138 -20.50 11.99 -11.80
N GLN A 139 -20.31 13.04 -12.59
CA GLN A 139 -20.73 13.03 -13.99
C GLN A 139 -19.99 11.95 -14.80
N ARG A 140 -18.72 11.65 -14.45
CA ARG A 140 -17.92 10.58 -15.06
C ARG A 140 -18.27 9.19 -14.52
N ILE A 141 -18.55 9.08 -13.21
CA ILE A 141 -18.85 7.81 -12.53
C ILE A 141 -20.26 7.30 -12.90
N PHE A 142 -21.26 8.17 -12.92
CA PHE A 142 -22.65 7.77 -13.08
C PHE A 142 -22.94 6.96 -14.36
N PRO A 143 -22.44 7.31 -15.55
CA PRO A 143 -22.58 6.46 -16.74
C PRO A 143 -22.01 5.05 -16.52
N LYS A 144 -20.89 4.91 -15.79
CA LYS A 144 -20.29 3.62 -15.46
C LYS A 144 -21.16 2.81 -14.50
N VAL A 145 -21.87 3.47 -13.56
CA VAL A 145 -22.87 2.80 -12.72
C VAL A 145 -23.97 2.19 -13.58
N VAL A 146 -24.52 2.94 -14.52
CA VAL A 146 -25.54 2.43 -15.43
C VAL A 146 -25.02 1.26 -16.27
N GLU A 147 -23.82 1.37 -16.86
CA GLU A 147 -23.18 0.31 -17.64
C GLU A 147 -23.01 -0.97 -16.81
N GLU A 148 -22.55 -0.84 -15.56
CA GLU A 148 -22.30 -1.99 -14.69
C GLU A 148 -23.58 -2.72 -14.28
N PHE A 149 -24.59 -1.97 -13.86
CA PHE A 149 -25.83 -2.59 -13.34
C PHE A 149 -26.80 -3.03 -14.43
N GLU A 150 -26.89 -2.31 -15.54
CA GLU A 150 -27.75 -2.67 -16.67
C GLU A 150 -27.07 -3.65 -17.64
N LYS A 151 -25.77 -3.88 -17.48
CA LYS A 151 -24.93 -4.72 -18.37
C LYS A 151 -25.01 -4.28 -19.84
N ILE A 152 -25.02 -2.97 -20.04
CA ILE A 152 -25.03 -2.32 -21.34
C ILE A 152 -23.75 -1.50 -21.53
N LYS A 153 -23.50 -1.05 -22.75
CA LYS A 153 -22.46 -0.09 -23.06
C LYS A 153 -23.10 1.21 -23.54
N LEU A 154 -22.85 2.29 -22.85
CA LEU A 154 -23.35 3.62 -23.26
C LEU A 154 -22.44 4.15 -24.38
N THR A 155 -23.05 4.57 -25.49
CA THR A 155 -22.31 5.00 -26.68
C THR A 155 -22.38 6.52 -26.82
N GLY A 156 -21.21 7.18 -26.75
CA GLY A 156 -21.08 8.62 -26.95
C GLY A 156 -21.79 9.48 -25.87
N GLU A 157 -21.78 10.78 -26.08
CA GLU A 157 -22.32 11.77 -25.13
C GLU A 157 -23.82 11.61 -24.85
N ARG A 158 -24.59 11.14 -25.83
CA ARG A 158 -26.04 10.92 -25.72
C ARG A 158 -26.44 9.55 -25.19
N GLY A 159 -25.47 8.67 -24.92
CA GLY A 159 -25.77 7.30 -24.48
C GLY A 159 -26.61 7.25 -23.22
N LEU A 160 -26.28 8.07 -22.22
CA LEU A 160 -27.03 8.19 -20.98
C LEU A 160 -28.43 8.76 -21.20
N GLU A 161 -28.59 9.80 -22.01
CA GLU A 161 -29.88 10.38 -22.33
C GLU A 161 -30.82 9.38 -23.01
N ASN A 162 -30.31 8.64 -23.99
CA ASN A 162 -31.06 7.60 -24.71
C ASN A 162 -31.50 6.48 -23.76
N TRP A 163 -30.61 6.04 -22.86
CA TRP A 163 -30.95 5.04 -21.86
C TRP A 163 -32.04 5.52 -20.92
N VAL A 164 -31.94 6.76 -20.40
CA VAL A 164 -32.99 7.34 -19.49
C VAL A 164 -34.36 7.45 -20.17
N LEU A 165 -34.40 7.67 -21.51
CA LEU A 165 -35.64 7.64 -22.26
C LEU A 165 -36.32 6.26 -22.21
N THR A 166 -35.56 5.17 -22.17
CA THR A 166 -36.13 3.81 -22.06
C THR A 166 -36.85 3.54 -20.74
N LEU A 167 -36.62 4.37 -19.71
CA LEU A 167 -37.28 4.25 -18.43
C LEU A 167 -38.73 4.73 -18.46
N HIS A 168 -39.17 5.35 -19.57
CA HIS A 168 -40.55 5.85 -19.76
C HIS A 168 -41.05 6.73 -18.60
N GLY A 169 -40.19 7.59 -18.06
CA GLY A 169 -40.51 8.49 -16.95
C GLY A 169 -40.45 7.84 -15.55
N LYS A 170 -40.22 6.56 -15.44
CA LYS A 170 -39.98 5.88 -14.16
C LYS A 170 -38.59 6.21 -13.60
N SER A 171 -38.43 6.12 -12.29
CA SER A 171 -37.13 6.17 -11.63
C SER A 171 -36.46 4.77 -11.61
N LYS A 172 -35.15 4.74 -11.65
CA LYS A 172 -34.34 3.55 -11.45
C LYS A 172 -33.34 3.78 -10.32
N THR A 173 -33.22 2.85 -9.39
CA THR A 173 -32.30 2.96 -8.25
C THR A 173 -31.28 1.83 -8.32
N PHE A 174 -30.00 2.20 -8.08
CA PHE A 174 -28.87 1.29 -7.99
C PHE A 174 -28.25 1.43 -6.60
N THR A 175 -28.07 0.31 -5.89
CA THR A 175 -27.32 0.30 -4.63
C THR A 175 -25.85 0.14 -4.92
N CYS A 176 -25.06 1.20 -4.73
CA CYS A 176 -23.62 1.23 -4.96
C CYS A 176 -22.87 1.02 -3.64
N GLU A 177 -21.93 0.11 -3.67
CA GLU A 177 -20.98 -0.20 -2.59
C GLU A 177 -19.59 0.23 -3.01
N GLY A 178 -18.82 0.82 -2.10
CA GLY A 178 -17.51 1.34 -2.43
C GLY A 178 -16.78 1.93 -1.24
N VAL A 179 -15.85 2.82 -1.52
CA VAL A 179 -15.07 3.59 -0.55
C VAL A 179 -15.26 5.08 -0.76
N ILE A 180 -14.99 5.86 0.27
CA ILE A 180 -14.83 7.30 0.17
C ILE A 180 -13.36 7.59 -0.05
N LEU A 181 -13.04 8.31 -1.14
CA LEU A 181 -11.72 8.88 -1.41
C LEU A 181 -11.73 10.36 -1.06
N GLU A 182 -10.80 10.77 -0.21
CA GLU A 182 -10.45 12.16 0.05
C GLU A 182 -9.34 12.58 -0.91
N PHE A 183 -9.55 13.66 -1.64
CA PHE A 183 -8.60 14.24 -2.59
C PHE A 183 -7.75 15.32 -1.92
N GLU A 184 -6.66 15.75 -2.58
CA GLU A 184 -5.73 16.76 -2.04
C GLU A 184 -6.39 18.09 -1.65
N ASN A 185 -7.51 18.44 -2.28
CA ASN A 185 -8.30 19.64 -1.96
C ASN A 185 -9.24 19.45 -0.76
N GLY A 186 -9.24 18.29 -0.12
CA GLY A 186 -10.11 17.93 0.99
C GLY A 186 -11.54 17.51 0.57
N ASP A 187 -11.82 17.44 -0.74
CA ASP A 187 -13.11 16.94 -1.22
C ASP A 187 -13.18 15.41 -1.09
N GLU A 188 -14.34 14.91 -0.64
CA GLU A 188 -14.60 13.50 -0.50
C GLU A 188 -15.59 13.00 -1.56
N TYR A 189 -15.27 11.92 -2.24
CA TYR A 189 -16.12 11.30 -3.24
C TYR A 189 -16.29 9.79 -2.99
N ALA A 190 -17.54 9.33 -3.13
CA ALA A 190 -17.88 7.91 -3.08
C ALA A 190 -17.51 7.24 -4.41
N ILE A 191 -16.58 6.30 -4.37
CA ILE A 191 -16.09 5.57 -5.53
C ILE A 191 -16.52 4.11 -5.42
N PRO A 192 -17.39 3.60 -6.34
CA PRO A 192 -17.85 2.22 -6.33
C PRO A 192 -16.73 1.20 -6.51
N PHE A 193 -16.83 0.05 -5.83
CA PHE A 193 -15.84 -1.03 -5.93
C PHE A 193 -15.59 -1.52 -7.35
N PHE A 194 -16.62 -1.63 -8.17
CA PHE A 194 -16.48 -2.14 -9.55
C PHE A 194 -15.62 -1.26 -10.46
N LEU A 195 -15.28 -0.05 -10.05
CA LEU A 195 -14.38 0.85 -10.79
C LEU A 195 -12.92 0.55 -10.54
N PHE A 196 -12.55 -0.07 -9.44
CA PHE A 196 -11.16 -0.40 -9.12
C PHE A 196 -10.68 -1.62 -9.90
N ALA A 197 -9.39 -1.68 -10.18
CA ALA A 197 -8.74 -2.88 -10.69
C ALA A 197 -8.79 -4.02 -9.66
N ASP A 198 -8.72 -5.27 -10.12
CA ASP A 198 -8.89 -6.44 -9.25
C ASP A 198 -7.82 -6.53 -8.15
N GLU A 199 -6.58 -6.10 -8.42
CA GLU A 199 -5.50 -6.08 -7.43
C GLU A 199 -5.77 -5.07 -6.30
N GLU A 200 -6.31 -3.90 -6.64
CA GLU A 200 -6.71 -2.90 -5.67
C GLU A 200 -7.87 -3.40 -4.79
N LEU A 201 -8.83 -4.11 -5.40
CA LEU A 201 -9.96 -4.70 -4.67
C LEU A 201 -9.54 -5.76 -3.66
N LYS A 202 -8.50 -6.53 -3.94
CA LYS A 202 -7.95 -7.52 -2.98
C LYS A 202 -7.48 -6.86 -1.69
N ALA A 203 -7.00 -5.62 -1.77
CA ALA A 203 -6.55 -4.88 -0.61
C ALA A 203 -7.70 -4.21 0.17
N ILE A 204 -8.76 -3.75 -0.52
CA ILE A 204 -9.80 -2.91 0.09
C ILE A 204 -11.00 -3.74 0.57
N ARG A 205 -11.42 -4.74 -0.22
CA ARG A 205 -12.69 -5.45 -0.01
C ARG A 205 -12.76 -6.40 1.18
N PRO A 206 -11.67 -7.00 1.71
CA PRO A 206 -11.77 -7.97 2.81
C PRO A 206 -12.48 -7.47 4.07
N SER A 207 -12.40 -6.18 4.38
CA SER A 207 -13.04 -5.59 5.56
C SER A 207 -14.47 -5.10 5.32
N TRP A 208 -14.93 -5.13 4.07
CA TRP A 208 -16.26 -4.64 3.71
C TRP A 208 -17.40 -5.40 4.41
N GLU A 209 -17.30 -6.71 4.48
CA GLU A 209 -18.35 -7.55 5.08
C GLU A 209 -18.51 -7.22 6.58
N GLN A 210 -17.42 -7.04 7.29
CA GLN A 210 -17.41 -6.67 8.71
C GLN A 210 -18.00 -5.27 8.90
N TRP A 211 -17.55 -4.29 8.12
CA TRP A 211 -18.09 -2.93 8.15
C TRP A 211 -19.59 -2.89 7.83
N SER A 212 -20.02 -3.63 6.82
CA SER A 212 -21.44 -3.68 6.42
C SER A 212 -22.32 -4.37 7.45
N ALA A 213 -21.78 -5.31 8.26
CA ALA A 213 -22.47 -5.99 9.34
C ALA A 213 -22.57 -5.12 10.60
N ALA A 214 -21.72 -4.15 10.80
CA ALA A 214 -21.68 -3.24 11.97
C ALA A 214 -22.87 -2.25 12.06
N LYS A 215 -23.89 -2.45 11.25
CA LYS A 215 -25.19 -1.73 11.17
C LYS A 215 -25.16 -0.26 11.62
N SER A 216 -25.51 0.03 12.89
CA SER A 216 -25.65 1.39 13.43
C SER A 216 -24.69 1.69 14.58
N ASP A 217 -23.71 0.84 14.84
CA ASP A 217 -22.69 1.09 15.86
C ASP A 217 -21.57 1.96 15.27
N ASP A 218 -21.60 3.25 15.61
CA ASP A 218 -20.65 4.23 15.09
C ASP A 218 -19.20 3.95 15.57
N ASP A 219 -19.02 3.31 16.73
CA ASP A 219 -17.70 2.96 17.23
C ASP A 219 -17.10 1.79 16.44
N GLN A 220 -17.89 0.75 16.17
CA GLN A 220 -17.46 -0.36 15.31
C GLN A 220 -17.16 0.12 13.88
N LYS A 221 -17.98 0.99 13.32
CA LYS A 221 -17.72 1.57 12.00
C LYS A 221 -16.42 2.35 11.96
N ARG A 222 -16.13 3.16 12.99
CA ARG A 222 -14.88 3.91 13.09
C ARG A 222 -13.67 2.97 13.15
N GLU A 223 -13.75 1.90 13.94
CA GLU A 223 -12.71 0.88 14.00
C GLU A 223 -12.44 0.26 12.64
N HIS A 224 -13.50 -0.14 11.92
CA HIS A 224 -13.38 -0.70 10.58
C HIS A 224 -12.84 0.31 9.56
N SER A 225 -13.17 1.59 9.69
CA SER A 225 -12.63 2.65 8.83
C SER A 225 -11.14 2.86 9.09
N LEU A 226 -10.70 2.90 10.34
CA LEU A 226 -9.28 2.99 10.68
C LEU A 226 -8.51 1.75 10.17
N TYR A 227 -9.09 0.57 10.30
CA TYR A 227 -8.51 -0.66 9.78
C TYR A 227 -8.39 -0.63 8.25
N LEU A 228 -9.43 -0.15 7.53
CA LEU A 228 -9.41 0.05 6.09
C LEU A 228 -8.30 1.02 5.66
N GLN A 229 -8.20 2.18 6.32
CA GLN A 229 -7.14 3.16 6.05
C GLN A 229 -5.75 2.54 6.23
N SER A 230 -5.59 1.73 7.27
CA SER A 230 -4.35 1.00 7.56
C SER A 230 -4.02 -0.03 6.48
N GLN A 231 -5.02 -0.79 6.00
CA GLN A 231 -4.87 -1.73 4.89
C GLN A 231 -4.48 -1.01 3.60
N ALA A 232 -5.16 0.09 3.27
CA ALA A 232 -4.89 0.90 2.10
C ALA A 232 -3.45 1.45 2.12
N SER A 233 -3.03 2.03 3.23
CA SER A 233 -1.66 2.54 3.40
C SER A 233 -0.61 1.43 3.30
N ASN A 234 -0.84 0.27 3.93
CA ASN A 234 0.05 -0.87 3.88
C ASN A 234 0.20 -1.43 2.46
N PHE A 235 -0.91 -1.52 1.72
CA PHE A 235 -0.91 -1.93 0.31
C PHE A 235 -0.07 -0.97 -0.54
N GLN A 236 -0.31 0.33 -0.44
CA GLN A 236 0.43 1.34 -1.20
C GLN A 236 1.94 1.32 -0.91
N GLN A 237 2.36 1.04 0.32
CA GLN A 237 3.77 0.87 0.68
C GLN A 237 4.38 -0.42 0.12
N SER A 238 3.59 -1.46 -0.12
CA SER A 238 4.06 -2.75 -0.65
C SER A 238 4.18 -2.77 -2.18
N VAL A 239 3.35 -2.01 -2.90
CA VAL A 239 3.30 -1.96 -4.36
C VAL A 239 4.65 -1.56 -5.00
N PRO A 240 5.35 -0.49 -4.55
CA PRO A 240 6.64 -0.13 -5.12
C PRO A 240 7.69 -1.26 -5.00
N ASN A 241 7.68 -1.97 -3.87
CA ASN A 241 8.61 -3.09 -3.63
C ASN A 241 8.30 -4.29 -4.53
N GLN A 242 7.02 -4.61 -4.75
CA GLN A 242 6.60 -5.67 -5.66
C GLN A 242 6.97 -5.36 -7.11
N LEU A 243 6.72 -4.13 -7.57
CA LEU A 243 7.09 -3.68 -8.91
C LEU A 243 8.60 -3.67 -9.11
N ALA A 244 9.39 -3.27 -8.11
CA ALA A 244 10.85 -3.30 -8.17
C ALA A 244 11.37 -4.74 -8.31
N VAL A 245 10.82 -5.69 -7.54
CA VAL A 245 11.17 -7.11 -7.63
C VAL A 245 10.77 -7.71 -8.96
N GLN A 246 9.56 -7.42 -9.45
CA GLN A 246 9.10 -7.91 -10.77
C GLN A 246 9.94 -7.35 -11.91
N ASN A 247 10.30 -6.06 -11.88
CA ASN A 247 11.17 -5.45 -12.86
C ASN A 247 12.59 -6.05 -12.83
N GLN A 248 13.14 -6.32 -11.65
CA GLN A 248 14.42 -6.99 -11.52
C GLN A 248 14.39 -8.41 -12.09
N LEU A 249 13.30 -9.15 -11.85
CA LEU A 249 13.11 -10.50 -12.39
C LEU A 249 12.99 -10.47 -13.92
N ALA A 250 12.20 -9.54 -14.47
CA ALA A 250 12.04 -9.36 -15.92
C ALA A 250 13.36 -8.99 -16.60
N VAL A 251 14.13 -8.08 -16.00
CA VAL A 251 15.47 -7.71 -16.50
C VAL A 251 16.43 -8.90 -16.45
N ALA A 252 16.41 -9.68 -15.35
CA ALA A 252 17.24 -10.89 -15.23
C ALA A 252 16.87 -11.94 -16.31
N GLN A 253 15.57 -12.14 -16.56
CA GLN A 253 15.09 -13.06 -17.62
C GLN A 253 15.53 -12.60 -19.02
N LEU A 254 15.41 -11.30 -19.33
CA LEU A 254 15.89 -10.73 -20.59
C LEU A 254 17.41 -10.88 -20.75
N GLN A 255 18.19 -10.70 -19.69
CA GLN A 255 19.63 -10.90 -19.69
C GLN A 255 20.01 -12.37 -19.94
N MET A 256 19.31 -13.31 -19.29
CA MET A 256 19.51 -14.76 -19.52
C MET A 256 19.17 -15.13 -20.97
N MET A 257 18.08 -14.59 -21.53
CA MET A 257 17.70 -14.81 -22.93
C MET A 257 18.76 -14.22 -23.88
N ALA A 258 19.27 -13.03 -23.62
CA ALA A 258 20.32 -12.40 -24.41
C ALA A 258 21.65 -13.19 -24.36
N VAL A 259 21.97 -13.80 -23.23
CA VAL A 259 23.13 -14.70 -23.11
C VAL A 259 22.90 -16.01 -23.87
N SER A 260 21.71 -16.62 -23.79
CA SER A 260 21.37 -17.86 -24.48
C SER A 260 21.36 -17.71 -26.01
N THR A 261 20.96 -16.54 -26.51
CA THR A 261 20.97 -16.20 -27.95
C THR A 261 22.35 -15.73 -28.45
N GLY A 262 23.34 -15.58 -27.58
CA GLY A 262 24.68 -15.09 -27.91
C GLY A 262 24.76 -13.59 -28.16
N ALA A 263 23.72 -12.83 -27.86
CA ALA A 263 23.72 -11.37 -27.97
C ALA A 263 24.57 -10.71 -26.86
N LEU A 264 24.68 -11.36 -25.71
CA LEU A 264 25.55 -11.00 -24.59
C LEU A 264 26.39 -12.19 -24.17
N ASP A 265 27.55 -11.91 -23.61
CA ASP A 265 28.44 -12.89 -22.97
C ASP A 265 28.41 -12.71 -21.44
N LEU A 266 28.72 -13.77 -20.72
CA LEU A 266 28.94 -13.70 -19.26
C LEU A 266 30.41 -13.39 -18.98
N TRP A 267 30.62 -12.42 -18.11
CA TRP A 267 31.95 -11.99 -17.69
C TRP A 267 32.06 -12.03 -16.19
N GLU A 268 33.15 -12.57 -15.69
CA GLU A 268 33.59 -12.50 -14.30
C GLU A 268 34.54 -11.32 -14.16
N VAL A 269 34.21 -10.40 -13.26
CA VAL A 269 34.99 -9.18 -12.99
C VAL A 269 35.47 -9.25 -11.55
N TYR A 270 36.79 -9.24 -11.35
CA TYR A 270 37.40 -9.15 -10.05
C TYR A 270 37.36 -7.70 -9.58
N MET A 271 36.90 -7.49 -8.35
CA MET A 271 36.74 -6.17 -7.76
C MET A 271 37.55 -6.09 -6.47
N TYR A 272 38.34 -5.05 -6.30
CA TYR A 272 39.11 -4.76 -5.11
C TYR A 272 38.57 -3.55 -4.38
N PRO A 273 38.59 -3.53 -3.01
CA PRO A 273 38.22 -2.33 -2.28
C PRO A 273 39.16 -1.17 -2.68
N GLY A 274 38.58 -0.01 -2.98
CA GLY A 274 39.32 1.22 -3.25
C GLY A 274 39.92 1.83 -1.97
N ASP A 275 40.73 2.85 -2.13
CA ASP A 275 41.38 3.54 -1.02
C ASP A 275 40.30 4.09 -0.02
N GLY A 276 40.44 3.67 1.25
CA GLY A 276 39.53 4.06 2.33
C GLY A 276 38.26 3.22 2.46
N VAL A 277 38.03 2.20 1.61
CA VAL A 277 36.90 1.28 1.71
C VAL A 277 37.30 0.03 2.47
N MET A 278 36.67 -0.24 3.61
CA MET A 278 36.82 -1.52 4.31
C MET A 278 36.03 -2.60 3.57
N GLY A 279 36.71 -3.66 3.10
CA GLY A 279 36.06 -4.77 2.40
C GLY A 279 37.07 -5.83 1.97
N TYR A 280 36.56 -6.94 1.41
CA TYR A 280 37.38 -7.99 0.80
C TYR A 280 37.21 -7.96 -0.72
N PRO A 281 38.20 -8.41 -1.48
CA PRO A 281 38.05 -8.63 -2.93
C PRO A 281 36.85 -9.52 -3.21
N VAL A 282 36.04 -9.15 -4.22
CA VAL A 282 34.84 -9.89 -4.63
C VAL A 282 34.84 -10.16 -6.13
N ASN A 283 34.24 -11.28 -6.53
CA ASN A 283 34.01 -11.60 -7.92
C ASN A 283 32.57 -11.30 -8.29
N VAL A 284 32.37 -10.49 -9.31
CA VAL A 284 31.04 -10.11 -9.79
C VAL A 284 30.84 -10.70 -11.18
N VAL A 285 29.73 -11.40 -11.40
CA VAL A 285 29.35 -11.90 -12.71
C VAL A 285 28.34 -10.94 -13.34
N VAL A 286 28.68 -10.47 -14.55
CA VAL A 286 27.83 -9.55 -15.33
C VAL A 286 27.64 -10.06 -16.76
N SER A 287 26.51 -9.72 -17.38
CA SER A 287 26.24 -9.96 -18.80
C SER A 287 26.55 -8.71 -19.60
N ALA A 288 27.48 -8.79 -20.55
CA ALA A 288 27.91 -7.66 -21.34
C ALA A 288 28.36 -8.11 -22.74
N ARG A 289 28.41 -7.19 -23.72
CA ARG A 289 28.88 -7.47 -25.09
C ARG A 289 30.41 -7.63 -25.14
N ASP A 290 31.09 -6.88 -24.29
CA ASP A 290 32.57 -6.84 -24.24
C ASP A 290 33.05 -6.61 -22.81
N SER A 291 34.39 -6.72 -22.62
CA SER A 291 35.04 -6.55 -21.34
C SER A 291 34.94 -5.13 -20.77
N SER A 292 34.89 -4.11 -21.63
CA SER A 292 34.79 -2.71 -21.20
C SER A 292 33.44 -2.42 -20.60
N GLN A 293 32.38 -2.91 -21.26
CA GLN A 293 31.02 -2.82 -20.75
C GLN A 293 30.83 -3.63 -19.46
N ALA A 294 31.47 -4.81 -19.37
CA ALA A 294 31.47 -5.62 -18.16
C ALA A 294 32.13 -4.88 -16.96
N SER A 295 33.27 -4.25 -17.21
CA SER A 295 33.97 -3.43 -16.21
C SER A 295 33.12 -2.26 -15.72
N TYR A 296 32.51 -1.54 -16.65
CA TYR A 296 31.65 -0.40 -16.32
C TYR A 296 30.44 -0.83 -15.46
N GLN A 297 29.75 -1.91 -15.87
CA GLN A 297 28.59 -2.42 -15.11
C GLN A 297 28.97 -2.91 -13.73
N ALA A 298 30.12 -3.60 -13.60
CA ALA A 298 30.62 -4.05 -12.30
C ALA A 298 30.94 -2.86 -11.38
N ALA A 299 31.65 -1.84 -11.89
CA ALA A 299 31.97 -0.63 -11.15
C ALA A 299 30.73 0.15 -10.69
N SER A 300 29.73 0.33 -11.57
CA SER A 300 28.51 1.07 -11.25
C SER A 300 27.64 0.40 -10.18
N ARG A 301 27.69 -0.93 -10.07
CA ARG A 301 26.96 -1.71 -9.06
C ARG A 301 27.69 -1.84 -7.73
N ASN A 302 28.98 -1.54 -7.70
CA ASN A 302 29.83 -1.67 -6.51
C ASN A 302 30.60 -0.37 -6.26
N PRO A 303 29.92 0.69 -5.82
CA PRO A 303 30.57 1.97 -5.56
C PRO A 303 31.64 1.82 -4.47
N GLY A 304 32.81 2.40 -4.72
CA GLY A 304 33.97 2.31 -3.83
C GLY A 304 34.92 1.14 -4.11
N TYR A 305 34.58 0.25 -5.06
CA TYR A 305 35.50 -0.81 -5.51
C TYR A 305 36.16 -0.43 -6.83
N VAL A 306 37.40 -0.91 -6.99
CA VAL A 306 38.21 -0.74 -8.20
C VAL A 306 38.17 -2.04 -9.03
N VAL A 307 37.97 -1.88 -10.33
CA VAL A 307 37.93 -3.03 -11.26
C VAL A 307 39.30 -3.61 -11.46
N GLY A 308 39.43 -4.91 -11.26
CA GLY A 308 40.61 -5.71 -11.56
C GLY A 308 40.47 -6.52 -12.85
N PRO A 309 41.05 -7.73 -12.91
CA PRO A 309 40.99 -8.59 -14.08
C PRO A 309 39.55 -8.95 -14.46
N VAL A 310 39.27 -8.97 -15.78
CA VAL A 310 37.99 -9.32 -16.37
C VAL A 310 38.14 -10.57 -17.21
N LYS A 311 37.35 -11.61 -16.95
CA LYS A 311 37.41 -12.89 -17.61
C LYS A 311 36.10 -13.29 -18.23
N LYS A 312 36.11 -13.68 -19.51
CA LYS A 312 34.93 -14.20 -20.22
C LYS A 312 34.64 -15.63 -19.76
N LEU A 313 33.42 -15.85 -19.26
CA LEU A 313 32.94 -17.16 -18.79
C LEU A 313 32.19 -17.95 -19.89
N SER A 314 31.46 -17.26 -20.76
CA SER A 314 30.73 -17.91 -21.86
C SER A 314 31.69 -18.31 -22.96
N ARG A 315 31.79 -19.62 -23.25
CA ARG A 315 32.49 -20.12 -24.46
C ARG A 315 31.50 -20.10 -25.60
N ARG A 316 31.82 -19.42 -26.71
CA ARG A 316 31.14 -19.67 -27.98
C ARG A 316 31.33 -21.16 -28.33
N ARG A 317 30.20 -21.88 -28.50
CA ARG A 317 30.16 -23.15 -29.20
C ARG A 317 30.13 -22.92 -30.71
#